data_838dd3a3a4d925dadd333f884f00995a
#
_entry.id   838dd3a3a4d925dadd333f884f00995a
#
_cell.length_a   1.000
_cell.length_b   1.000
_cell.length_c   1.000
_cell.angle_alpha   90.00
_cell.angle_beta   90.00
_cell.angle_gamma   90.00
#
_symmetry.space_group_name_H-M   'P 1'
#
loop_
_entity.id
_entity.type
_entity.pdbx_description
1 polymer ?
#
loop_
_entity_poly.entity_id
_entity_poly.type
_entity_poly.pdbx_seq_one_letter_code
_entity_poly.pdbx_strand_id
1 'polypeptide(L)'
;EITTRLVGSEMCIRDRYSIAATKYQKRKLKKHPPVVNENYKPFVSIMIPAHNEEYVIANTVENILGMDYPFFEVIIIDDRSTDNTAAIIKDLEVRHENVKALIREQGAFPGKSAVLNDALVIAKGDAVLVFDADATVDSDFLKKLVPNLEPADVGAVQARKIIRNKDVNFLTRCQNNEYTLDTYLQVGRDAVKGAVELRGNGELIKRKALEDIEGWNNYTITDDLDMSTRLHIKGWDVRFCLDACVYEEGIVYLMPLFRQRRRWLEGTIRRYLEYFAEAMKSKKMSLRARLDMAIYITQFIMPLWFMMEVFFRIVKLLTDKIDPYSLHNVLWSSLIVSLVVGLGFLFAIRYSLRKYDYVPRMSALKQAFETTIYFLIIWFPMELFICGKILFCKKDMNWGKTAHGLVKEEESRQEAVGIKEENNAVESVTV
;
A
#
# COMPACT_ATOMS: atom_id res chain seq x y z
N GLU A 1 14.15 24.75 -21.75
CA GLU A 1 14.61 23.61 -22.60
C GLU A 1 15.25 22.48 -21.77
N ILE A 2 16.08 22.79 -20.77
CA ILE A 2 16.74 21.78 -19.90
C ILE A 2 15.73 21.07 -19.00
N THR A 3 14.75 21.79 -18.44
CA THR A 3 13.73 21.25 -17.52
C THR A 3 12.76 20.28 -18.23
N THR A 4 12.39 20.59 -19.48
CA THR A 4 11.46 19.76 -20.27
C THR A 4 12.09 18.42 -20.70
N ARG A 5 13.41 18.41 -20.92
CA ARG A 5 14.16 17.18 -21.22
C ARG A 5 14.35 16.30 -20.00
N LEU A 6 14.51 16.87 -18.79
CA LEU A 6 14.66 16.10 -17.55
C LEU A 6 13.36 15.36 -17.16
N VAL A 7 12.21 16.01 -17.17
CA VAL A 7 10.92 15.41 -16.73
C VAL A 7 10.48 14.25 -17.62
N GLY A 8 10.50 14.45 -18.94
CA GLY A 8 10.15 13.37 -19.88
C GLY A 8 11.16 12.24 -19.92
N SER A 9 12.44 12.53 -19.66
CA SER A 9 13.49 11.53 -19.66
C SER A 9 13.50 10.65 -18.41
N GLU A 10 13.20 11.17 -17.22
CA GLU A 10 13.25 10.41 -15.97
C GLU A 10 12.15 9.36 -15.85
N MET A 11 10.88 9.70 -16.16
CA MET A 11 9.81 8.69 -16.22
C MET A 11 10.09 7.63 -17.30
N CYS A 12 10.51 8.07 -18.51
CA CYS A 12 10.89 7.13 -19.57
C CYS A 12 12.13 6.32 -19.23
N ILE A 13 13.12 6.87 -18.54
CA ILE A 13 14.33 6.17 -18.10
C ILE A 13 13.96 5.14 -17.02
N ARG A 14 13.16 5.49 -16.03
CA ARG A 14 12.70 4.61 -14.97
C ARG A 14 11.86 3.45 -15.52
N ASP A 15 10.93 3.72 -16.43
CA ASP A 15 10.12 2.70 -17.09
C ASP A 15 10.96 1.78 -17.97
N ARG A 16 11.86 2.33 -18.78
CA ARG A 16 12.80 1.55 -19.60
C ARG A 16 13.75 0.73 -18.73
N TYR A 17 14.25 1.31 -17.62
CA TYR A 17 15.11 0.63 -16.67
C TYR A 17 14.38 -0.51 -15.96
N SER A 18 13.15 -0.30 -15.46
CA SER A 18 12.30 -1.34 -14.85
C SER A 18 11.95 -2.46 -15.84
N ILE A 19 11.62 -2.11 -17.09
CA ILE A 19 11.36 -3.10 -18.15
C ILE A 19 12.62 -3.88 -18.50
N ALA A 20 13.77 -3.21 -18.68
CA ALA A 20 15.05 -3.85 -18.99
C ALA A 20 15.51 -4.74 -17.85
N ALA A 21 15.42 -4.27 -16.61
CA ALA A 21 15.78 -5.01 -15.41
C ALA A 21 14.88 -6.26 -15.22
N THR A 22 13.56 -6.12 -15.39
CA THR A 22 12.62 -7.24 -15.32
C THR A 22 12.90 -8.27 -16.43
N LYS A 23 13.23 -7.83 -17.65
CA LYS A 23 13.62 -8.74 -18.76
C LYS A 23 14.95 -9.44 -18.46
N TYR A 24 15.92 -8.70 -17.94
CA TYR A 24 17.23 -9.25 -17.54
C TYR A 24 17.06 -10.30 -16.44
N GLN A 25 16.31 -9.99 -15.39
CA GLN A 25 16.04 -10.91 -14.29
C GLN A 25 15.30 -12.18 -14.78
N LYS A 26 14.26 -12.04 -15.62
CA LYS A 26 13.58 -13.20 -16.22
C LYS A 26 14.55 -14.08 -17.03
N ARG A 27 15.48 -13.48 -17.79
CA ARG A 27 16.51 -14.22 -18.53
C ARG A 27 17.49 -14.93 -17.59
N LYS A 28 17.88 -14.25 -16.50
CA LYS A 28 18.77 -14.82 -15.48
C LYS A 28 18.12 -15.99 -14.75
N LEU A 29 16.85 -15.82 -14.30
CA LEU A 29 16.07 -16.84 -13.63
C LEU A 29 15.79 -18.04 -14.55
N LYS A 30 15.59 -17.82 -15.85
CA LYS A 30 15.45 -18.90 -16.83
C LYS A 30 16.74 -19.69 -17.02
N LYS A 31 17.91 -19.03 -16.94
CA LYS A 31 19.24 -19.69 -17.06
C LYS A 31 19.68 -20.34 -15.74
N HIS A 32 19.34 -19.73 -14.62
CA HIS A 32 19.69 -20.16 -13.27
C HIS A 32 18.43 -20.05 -12.39
N PRO A 33 17.53 -21.03 -12.46
CA PRO A 33 16.35 -21.04 -11.59
C PRO A 33 16.85 -21.06 -10.13
N PRO A 34 16.19 -20.31 -9.23
CA PRO A 34 16.51 -20.38 -7.82
C PRO A 34 16.29 -21.82 -7.36
N VAL A 35 17.25 -22.38 -6.66
CA VAL A 35 17.05 -23.65 -5.96
C VAL A 35 16.13 -23.32 -4.79
N VAL A 36 14.89 -23.77 -4.86
CA VAL A 36 13.94 -23.65 -3.75
C VAL A 36 14.35 -24.70 -2.71
N ASN A 37 14.72 -24.22 -1.53
CA ASN A 37 15.01 -25.11 -0.42
C ASN A 37 13.67 -25.50 0.23
N GLU A 38 13.17 -26.67 -0.10
CA GLU A 38 11.89 -27.20 0.45
C GLU A 38 11.94 -27.42 1.97
N ASN A 39 13.14 -27.44 2.56
CA ASN A 39 13.35 -27.59 4.00
C ASN A 39 13.29 -26.23 4.74
N TYR A 40 13.31 -25.09 4.03
CA TYR A 40 13.16 -23.79 4.69
C TYR A 40 11.70 -23.53 5.03
N LYS A 41 11.31 -23.91 6.24
CA LYS A 41 9.94 -23.77 6.77
C LYS A 41 9.99 -23.16 8.17
N PRO A 42 10.30 -21.84 8.28
CA PRO A 42 10.32 -21.17 9.59
C PRO A 42 8.93 -21.21 10.24
N PHE A 43 8.89 -21.18 11.58
CA PHE A 43 7.65 -20.96 12.30
C PHE A 43 7.20 -19.51 12.12
N VAL A 44 5.95 -19.27 11.70
CA VAL A 44 5.42 -17.94 11.38
C VAL A 44 4.40 -17.51 12.41
N SER A 45 4.62 -16.37 13.09
CA SER A 45 3.57 -15.70 13.87
C SER A 45 2.80 -14.72 12.98
N ILE A 46 1.53 -15.00 12.76
CA ILE A 46 0.63 -14.15 11.97
C ILE A 46 -0.07 -13.18 12.92
N MET A 47 0.11 -11.88 12.73
CA MET A 47 -0.46 -10.83 13.58
C MET A 47 -1.57 -10.10 12.86
N ILE A 48 -2.73 -9.99 13.48
CA ILE A 48 -3.92 -9.32 12.95
C ILE A 48 -4.41 -8.29 13.95
N PRO A 49 -4.01 -7.00 13.82
CA PRO A 49 -4.55 -5.93 14.63
C PRO A 49 -6.00 -5.62 14.22
N ALA A 50 -6.90 -5.57 15.19
CA ALA A 50 -8.31 -5.32 14.99
C ALA A 50 -8.82 -4.18 15.91
N HIS A 51 -9.73 -3.36 15.41
CA HIS A 51 -10.48 -2.38 16.18
C HIS A 51 -11.83 -2.07 15.51
N ASN A 52 -12.91 -2.50 16.13
CA ASN A 52 -14.25 -2.41 15.58
C ASN A 52 -14.36 -3.09 14.22
N GLU A 53 -14.01 -4.38 14.18
CA GLU A 53 -13.96 -5.22 12.98
C GLU A 53 -14.90 -6.45 13.09
N GLU A 54 -15.99 -6.35 13.88
CA GLU A 54 -16.92 -7.44 14.16
C GLU A 54 -17.49 -8.13 12.90
N TYR A 55 -17.63 -7.39 11.79
CA TYR A 55 -18.19 -7.91 10.55
C TYR A 55 -17.23 -8.73 9.69
N VAL A 56 -15.92 -8.57 9.88
CA VAL A 56 -14.90 -9.15 8.98
C VAL A 56 -13.93 -10.09 9.68
N ILE A 57 -13.60 -9.86 10.95
CA ILE A 57 -12.48 -10.54 11.63
C ILE A 57 -12.62 -12.06 11.67
N ALA A 58 -13.82 -12.61 11.90
CA ALA A 58 -14.03 -14.05 11.94
C ALA A 58 -13.72 -14.69 10.57
N ASN A 59 -14.24 -14.12 9.49
CA ASN A 59 -14.00 -14.62 8.13
C ASN A 59 -12.52 -14.55 7.73
N THR A 60 -11.82 -13.49 8.13
CA THR A 60 -10.40 -13.30 7.89
C THR A 60 -9.58 -14.39 8.59
N VAL A 61 -9.85 -14.64 9.86
CA VAL A 61 -9.13 -15.66 10.63
C VAL A 61 -9.38 -17.06 10.08
N GLU A 62 -10.63 -17.42 9.79
CA GLU A 62 -10.96 -18.73 9.21
C GLU A 62 -10.31 -18.91 7.82
N ASN A 63 -10.22 -17.89 7.00
CA ASN A 63 -9.51 -17.93 5.72
C ASN A 63 -7.99 -18.16 5.93
N ILE A 64 -7.38 -17.47 6.89
CA ILE A 64 -5.95 -17.61 7.22
C ILE A 64 -5.63 -18.99 7.77
N LEU A 65 -6.50 -19.54 8.63
CA LEU A 65 -6.36 -20.89 9.16
C LEU A 65 -6.43 -21.98 8.08
N GLY A 66 -7.09 -21.69 6.96
CA GLY A 66 -7.16 -22.55 5.77
C GLY A 66 -5.89 -22.59 4.92
N MET A 67 -4.81 -21.91 5.31
CA MET A 67 -3.55 -21.94 4.55
C MET A 67 -2.85 -23.29 4.66
N ASP A 68 -2.34 -23.78 3.55
CA ASP A 68 -1.57 -25.02 3.45
C ASP A 68 -0.09 -24.78 3.82
N TYR A 69 0.14 -24.50 5.12
CA TYR A 69 1.46 -24.33 5.71
C TYR A 69 1.45 -24.86 7.16
N PRO A 70 2.36 -25.76 7.55
CA PRO A 70 2.17 -26.52 8.80
C PRO A 70 2.66 -25.80 10.07
N PHE A 71 3.46 -24.73 9.95
CA PHE A 71 4.18 -24.14 11.07
C PHE A 71 3.81 -22.67 11.28
N PHE A 72 2.61 -22.40 11.81
CA PHE A 72 2.22 -21.02 12.15
C PHE A 72 1.29 -20.96 13.36
N GLU A 73 1.26 -19.81 13.97
CA GLU A 73 0.26 -19.36 14.95
C GLU A 73 -0.39 -18.07 14.45
N VAL A 74 -1.63 -17.80 14.89
CA VAL A 74 -2.34 -16.56 14.62
C VAL A 74 -2.53 -15.80 15.93
N ILE A 75 -2.07 -14.56 15.98
CA ILE A 75 -2.24 -13.67 17.12
C ILE A 75 -3.16 -12.55 16.69
N ILE A 76 -4.37 -12.51 17.25
CA ILE A 76 -5.35 -11.49 16.96
C ILE A 76 -5.33 -10.49 18.10
N ILE A 77 -5.18 -9.21 17.78
CA ILE A 77 -5.01 -8.17 18.78
C ILE A 77 -6.18 -7.20 18.72
N ASP A 78 -7.01 -7.21 19.76
CA ASP A 78 -8.08 -6.23 19.93
C ASP A 78 -7.52 -4.91 20.47
N ASP A 79 -7.55 -3.84 19.67
CA ASP A 79 -7.15 -2.51 20.12
C ASP A 79 -8.34 -1.72 20.68
N ARG A 80 -8.88 -2.15 21.84
CA ARG A 80 -9.91 -1.41 22.59
C ARG A 80 -11.20 -1.22 21.79
N SER A 81 -11.68 -2.25 21.12
CA SER A 81 -12.94 -2.23 20.38
C SER A 81 -14.13 -1.93 21.29
N THR A 82 -15.14 -1.30 20.72
CA THR A 82 -16.39 -0.94 21.41
C THR A 82 -17.59 -1.76 20.91
N ASP A 83 -17.37 -2.59 19.87
CA ASP A 83 -18.32 -3.52 19.28
C ASP A 83 -18.05 -4.96 19.78
N ASN A 84 -18.57 -5.98 19.09
CA ASN A 84 -18.40 -7.38 19.46
C ASN A 84 -17.03 -7.97 19.07
N THR A 85 -16.10 -7.22 18.51
CA THR A 85 -14.80 -7.72 18.04
C THR A 85 -14.06 -8.51 19.11
N ALA A 86 -13.95 -8.00 20.35
CA ALA A 86 -13.23 -8.68 21.44
C ALA A 86 -13.88 -10.01 21.82
N ALA A 87 -15.22 -10.13 21.78
CA ALA A 87 -15.94 -11.37 22.07
C ALA A 87 -15.69 -12.42 20.97
N ILE A 88 -15.72 -11.98 19.69
CA ILE A 88 -15.44 -12.84 18.53
C ILE A 88 -14.03 -13.40 18.58
N ILE A 89 -13.03 -12.57 18.90
CA ILE A 89 -11.62 -12.96 19.00
C ILE A 89 -11.41 -14.02 20.10
N LYS A 90 -12.05 -13.86 21.26
CA LYS A 90 -11.99 -14.86 22.34
C LYS A 90 -12.65 -16.18 21.96
N ASP A 91 -13.75 -16.16 21.25
CA ASP A 91 -14.41 -17.36 20.73
C ASP A 91 -13.50 -18.10 19.72
N LEU A 92 -12.82 -17.36 18.83
CA LEU A 92 -11.83 -17.95 17.90
C LEU A 92 -10.67 -18.62 18.64
N GLU A 93 -10.13 -18.01 19.70
CA GLU A 93 -9.09 -18.61 20.54
C GLU A 93 -9.54 -19.93 21.18
N VAL A 94 -10.79 -20.01 21.66
CA VAL A 94 -11.33 -21.24 22.26
C VAL A 94 -11.51 -22.35 21.22
N ARG A 95 -11.87 -21.99 19.97
CA ARG A 95 -12.12 -22.96 18.90
C ARG A 95 -10.86 -23.51 18.22
N HIS A 96 -9.76 -22.75 18.25
CA HIS A 96 -8.56 -23.07 17.48
C HIS A 96 -7.28 -23.01 18.35
N GLU A 97 -6.59 -24.13 18.50
CA GLU A 97 -5.38 -24.24 19.35
C GLU A 97 -4.21 -23.36 18.93
N ASN A 98 -4.12 -23.02 17.63
CA ASN A 98 -3.08 -22.17 17.08
C ASN A 98 -3.46 -20.68 17.00
N VAL A 99 -4.62 -20.29 17.57
CA VAL A 99 -5.07 -18.91 17.68
C VAL A 99 -4.84 -18.40 19.10
N LYS A 100 -4.41 -17.15 19.22
CA LYS A 100 -4.25 -16.41 20.48
C LYS A 100 -4.95 -15.07 20.40
N ALA A 101 -5.69 -14.73 21.44
CA ALA A 101 -6.34 -13.45 21.63
C ALA A 101 -5.49 -12.54 22.54
N LEU A 102 -5.16 -11.36 22.10
CA LEU A 102 -4.56 -10.31 22.91
C LEU A 102 -5.53 -9.13 23.00
N ILE A 103 -6.22 -8.99 24.14
CA ILE A 103 -7.15 -7.88 24.37
C ILE A 103 -6.42 -6.78 25.12
N ARG A 104 -6.27 -5.61 24.49
CA ARG A 104 -5.55 -4.47 25.06
C ARG A 104 -6.44 -3.66 25.99
N GLU A 105 -5.83 -3.19 27.10
CA GLU A 105 -6.51 -2.34 28.07
C GLU A 105 -6.84 -0.95 27.51
N GLN A 106 -7.86 -0.28 28.03
CA GLN A 106 -8.31 1.05 27.56
C GLN A 106 -7.23 2.15 27.66
N GLY A 107 -6.28 2.03 28.60
CA GLY A 107 -5.15 2.95 28.78
C GLY A 107 -3.93 2.68 27.90
N ALA A 108 -3.91 1.61 27.09
CA ALA A 108 -2.77 1.25 26.27
C ALA A 108 -2.46 2.30 25.19
N PHE A 109 -1.16 2.44 24.84
CA PHE A 109 -0.73 3.40 23.84
C PHE A 109 -1.42 3.13 22.48
N PRO A 110 -2.05 4.13 21.85
CA PRO A 110 -2.86 3.91 20.65
C PRO A 110 -2.00 3.69 19.41
N GLY A 111 -2.59 2.98 18.40
CA GLY A 111 -2.01 2.88 17.05
C GLY A 111 -1.52 1.49 16.69
N LYS A 112 -1.53 1.20 15.38
CA LYS A 112 -1.18 -0.13 14.80
C LYS A 112 0.22 -0.57 15.23
N SER A 113 1.22 0.32 15.21
CA SER A 113 2.58 0.03 15.63
C SER A 113 2.66 -0.49 17.07
N ALA A 114 1.96 0.17 18.01
CA ALA A 114 1.95 -0.24 19.42
C ALA A 114 1.25 -1.60 19.60
N VAL A 115 0.15 -1.82 18.89
CA VAL A 115 -0.58 -3.09 18.84
C VAL A 115 0.33 -4.22 18.39
N LEU A 116 1.09 -4.02 17.32
CA LEU A 116 2.01 -5.01 16.76
C LEU A 116 3.22 -5.24 17.67
N ASN A 117 3.74 -4.20 18.36
CA ASN A 117 4.81 -4.35 19.34
C ASN A 117 4.36 -5.17 20.56
N ASP A 118 3.13 -4.97 21.07
CA ASP A 118 2.59 -5.77 22.16
C ASP A 118 2.43 -7.25 21.74
N ALA A 119 1.97 -7.51 20.51
CA ALA A 119 1.88 -8.86 19.96
C ALA A 119 3.25 -9.52 19.77
N LEU A 120 4.29 -8.75 19.43
CA LEU A 120 5.64 -9.27 19.23
C LEU A 120 6.21 -9.92 20.50
N VAL A 121 5.82 -9.43 21.67
CA VAL A 121 6.27 -9.98 22.97
C VAL A 121 5.83 -11.44 23.16
N ILE A 122 4.63 -11.80 22.69
CA ILE A 122 4.07 -13.15 22.85
C ILE A 122 4.25 -14.03 21.61
N ALA A 123 4.69 -13.47 20.50
CA ALA A 123 4.93 -14.17 19.26
C ALA A 123 6.13 -15.12 19.38
N LYS A 124 6.03 -16.32 18.81
CA LYS A 124 7.06 -17.37 18.86
C LYS A 124 7.77 -17.59 17.53
N GLY A 125 7.26 -17.00 16.43
CA GLY A 125 7.73 -17.24 15.08
C GLY A 125 9.15 -16.75 14.83
N ASP A 126 9.90 -17.48 14.00
CA ASP A 126 11.15 -17.04 13.40
C ASP A 126 10.92 -15.91 12.38
N ALA A 127 9.69 -15.83 11.89
CA ALA A 127 9.19 -14.75 11.03
C ALA A 127 7.82 -14.27 11.54
N VAL A 128 7.53 -13.00 11.29
CA VAL A 128 6.27 -12.34 11.62
C VAL A 128 5.58 -11.95 10.33
N LEU A 129 4.31 -12.32 10.17
CA LEU A 129 3.46 -11.91 9.04
C LEU A 129 2.35 -11.01 9.56
N VAL A 130 2.18 -9.85 8.97
CA VAL A 130 1.13 -8.90 9.35
C VAL A 130 0.02 -8.90 8.29
N PHE A 131 -1.22 -9.04 8.75
CA PHE A 131 -2.42 -8.85 7.95
C PHE A 131 -3.32 -7.78 8.55
N ASP A 132 -4.04 -7.06 7.70
CA ASP A 132 -5.16 -6.24 8.13
C ASP A 132 -6.40 -7.13 8.42
N ALA A 133 -7.35 -6.62 9.22
CA ALA A 133 -8.49 -7.39 9.69
C ALA A 133 -9.50 -7.83 8.60
N ASP A 134 -9.41 -7.25 7.39
CA ASP A 134 -10.23 -7.56 6.21
C ASP A 134 -9.49 -8.39 5.15
N ALA A 135 -8.24 -8.80 5.43
CA ALA A 135 -7.40 -9.54 4.50
C ALA A 135 -7.95 -10.94 4.18
N THR A 136 -7.83 -11.34 2.93
CA THR A 136 -8.02 -12.73 2.51
C THR A 136 -6.88 -13.18 1.61
N VAL A 137 -6.53 -14.47 1.65
CA VAL A 137 -5.42 -15.04 0.91
C VAL A 137 -5.78 -16.38 0.30
N ASP A 138 -5.02 -16.81 -0.72
CA ASP A 138 -5.10 -18.15 -1.26
C ASP A 138 -4.46 -19.17 -0.30
N SER A 139 -4.89 -20.43 -0.32
CA SER A 139 -4.37 -21.48 0.59
C SER A 139 -2.86 -21.69 0.45
N ASP A 140 -2.26 -21.46 -0.70
CA ASP A 140 -0.83 -21.61 -0.97
C ASP A 140 0.02 -20.35 -0.70
N PHE A 141 -0.59 -19.31 -0.08
CA PHE A 141 0.03 -18.01 0.16
C PHE A 141 1.40 -18.09 0.82
N LEU A 142 1.49 -18.75 1.99
CA LEU A 142 2.76 -18.90 2.71
C LEU A 142 3.77 -19.76 1.93
N LYS A 143 3.33 -20.77 1.19
CA LYS A 143 4.22 -21.57 0.33
C LYS A 143 4.89 -20.73 -0.76
N LYS A 144 4.21 -19.70 -1.26
CA LYS A 144 4.75 -18.77 -2.25
C LYS A 144 5.60 -17.66 -1.61
N LEU A 145 5.22 -17.18 -0.42
CA LEU A 145 5.86 -16.03 0.23
C LEU A 145 7.16 -16.39 0.94
N VAL A 146 7.15 -17.44 1.77
CA VAL A 146 8.24 -17.84 2.67
C VAL A 146 9.57 -18.09 1.95
N PRO A 147 9.65 -18.74 0.79
CA PRO A 147 10.93 -18.97 0.11
C PRO A 147 11.69 -17.69 -0.23
N ASN A 148 11.00 -16.57 -0.40
CA ASN A 148 11.65 -15.28 -0.67
C ASN A 148 12.37 -14.70 0.55
N LEU A 149 12.07 -15.18 1.77
CA LEU A 149 12.71 -14.75 3.02
C LEU A 149 13.99 -15.55 3.34
N GLU A 150 14.24 -16.67 2.67
CA GLU A 150 15.36 -17.57 2.96
C GLU A 150 16.74 -16.88 2.89
N PRO A 151 17.07 -16.05 1.86
CA PRO A 151 18.40 -15.46 1.77
C PRO A 151 18.77 -14.68 3.03
N ALA A 152 20.04 -14.83 3.47
CA ALA A 152 20.48 -14.30 4.76
C ALA A 152 20.40 -12.77 4.86
N ASP A 153 20.56 -12.08 3.73
CA ASP A 153 20.49 -10.63 3.60
C ASP A 153 19.06 -10.09 3.50
N VAL A 154 18.05 -10.94 3.28
CA VAL A 154 16.65 -10.55 3.19
C VAL A 154 16.05 -10.43 4.60
N GLY A 155 15.55 -9.24 4.92
CA GLY A 155 14.88 -8.95 6.19
C GLY A 155 13.35 -9.02 6.11
N ALA A 156 12.76 -8.72 4.94
CA ALA A 156 11.32 -8.73 4.76
C ALA A 156 10.90 -9.05 3.31
N VAL A 157 9.65 -9.48 3.15
CA VAL A 157 9.01 -9.76 1.85
C VAL A 157 7.62 -9.16 1.85
N GLN A 158 7.31 -8.35 0.84
CA GLN A 158 5.97 -7.81 0.61
C GLN A 158 5.21 -8.68 -0.39
N ALA A 159 4.02 -9.12 -0.05
CA ALA A 159 3.09 -9.77 -0.95
C ALA A 159 2.39 -8.77 -1.88
N ARG A 160 1.87 -9.23 -3.00
CA ARG A 160 1.08 -8.41 -3.92
C ARG A 160 -0.29 -8.11 -3.32
N LYS A 161 -0.72 -6.84 -3.36
CA LYS A 161 -2.05 -6.40 -2.93
C LYS A 161 -3.02 -6.32 -4.11
N ILE A 162 -4.26 -6.76 -3.91
CA ILE A 162 -5.34 -6.77 -4.92
C ILE A 162 -6.63 -6.30 -4.25
N ILE A 163 -7.41 -5.46 -4.93
CA ILE A 163 -8.74 -5.05 -4.47
C ILE A 163 -9.78 -6.11 -4.88
N ARG A 164 -10.40 -6.75 -3.88
CA ARG A 164 -11.38 -7.83 -4.09
C ARG A 164 -12.66 -7.33 -4.76
N ASN A 165 -13.20 -6.22 -4.29
CA ASN A 165 -14.45 -5.61 -4.77
C ASN A 165 -14.24 -4.57 -5.89
N LYS A 166 -13.22 -4.77 -6.75
CA LYS A 166 -12.83 -3.82 -7.82
C LYS A 166 -13.93 -3.48 -8.82
N ASP A 167 -14.92 -4.37 -8.96
CA ASP A 167 -16.00 -4.24 -9.96
C ASP A 167 -17.24 -3.51 -9.41
N VAL A 168 -17.26 -3.12 -8.13
CA VAL A 168 -18.41 -2.45 -7.49
C VAL A 168 -18.64 -1.06 -8.08
N ASN A 169 -17.60 -0.23 -8.23
CA ASN A 169 -17.75 1.09 -8.83
C ASN A 169 -16.43 1.62 -9.46
N PHE A 170 -16.49 2.85 -9.96
CA PHE A 170 -15.33 3.53 -10.54
C PHE A 170 -14.17 3.68 -9.54
N LEU A 171 -14.45 4.04 -8.28
CA LEU A 171 -13.41 4.27 -7.26
C LEU A 171 -12.68 2.99 -6.91
N THR A 172 -13.39 1.88 -6.68
CA THR A 172 -12.79 0.59 -6.34
C THR A 172 -11.95 0.04 -7.50
N ARG A 173 -12.41 0.24 -8.76
CA ARG A 173 -11.63 -0.10 -9.94
C ARG A 173 -10.35 0.72 -10.05
N CYS A 174 -10.41 2.02 -9.80
CA CYS A 174 -9.22 2.88 -9.82
C CYS A 174 -8.22 2.51 -8.71
N GLN A 175 -8.68 2.12 -7.52
CA GLN A 175 -7.84 1.60 -6.44
C GLN A 175 -7.12 0.31 -6.84
N ASN A 176 -7.81 -0.63 -7.50
CA ASN A 176 -7.15 -1.83 -8.03
C ASN A 176 -6.07 -1.49 -9.08
N ASN A 177 -6.37 -0.54 -9.97
CA ASN A 177 -5.42 -0.10 -10.99
C ASN A 177 -4.21 0.62 -10.38
N GLU A 178 -4.40 1.36 -9.28
CA GLU A 178 -3.34 1.95 -8.46
C GLU A 178 -2.43 0.86 -7.86
N TYR A 179 -3.00 -0.21 -7.28
CA TYR A 179 -2.23 -1.34 -6.74
C TYR A 179 -1.50 -2.13 -7.84
N THR A 180 -2.10 -2.22 -9.02
CA THR A 180 -1.46 -2.86 -10.18
C THR A 180 -0.28 -2.03 -10.70
N LEU A 181 -0.39 -0.69 -10.66
CA LEU A 181 0.71 0.21 -10.97
C LEU A 181 1.82 0.11 -9.91
N ASP A 182 1.47 0.07 -8.61
CA ASP A 182 2.44 -0.16 -7.52
C ASP A 182 3.15 -1.51 -7.70
N THR A 183 2.42 -2.59 -8.02
CA THR A 183 3.01 -3.90 -8.36
C THR A 183 4.07 -3.77 -9.45
N TYR A 184 3.81 -3.02 -10.51
CA TYR A 184 4.79 -2.77 -11.58
C TYR A 184 6.05 -2.08 -11.06
N LEU A 185 5.90 -1.09 -10.19
CA LEU A 185 7.01 -0.36 -9.59
C LEU A 185 7.82 -1.25 -8.64
N GLN A 186 7.16 -1.99 -7.76
CA GLN A 186 7.83 -2.87 -6.78
C GLN A 186 8.58 -4.01 -7.46
N VAL A 187 8.00 -4.66 -8.48
CA VAL A 187 8.70 -5.67 -9.29
C VAL A 187 9.93 -5.07 -9.98
N GLY A 188 9.84 -3.83 -10.46
CA GLY A 188 10.99 -3.12 -11.03
C GLY A 188 12.10 -2.86 -10.01
N ARG A 189 11.75 -2.38 -8.82
CA ARG A 189 12.65 -2.12 -7.70
C ARG A 189 13.33 -3.42 -7.23
N ASP A 190 12.56 -4.48 -7.02
CA ASP A 190 13.10 -5.79 -6.64
C ASP A 190 14.09 -6.32 -7.68
N ALA A 191 13.78 -6.19 -8.98
CA ALA A 191 14.63 -6.66 -10.07
C ALA A 191 16.01 -5.99 -10.10
N VAL A 192 16.11 -4.74 -9.67
CA VAL A 192 17.37 -3.99 -9.61
C VAL A 192 18.04 -4.03 -8.24
N LYS A 193 17.46 -4.72 -7.27
CA LYS A 193 17.83 -4.66 -5.85
C LYS A 193 17.80 -3.21 -5.33
N GLY A 194 16.75 -2.49 -5.69
CA GLY A 194 16.40 -1.16 -5.19
C GLY A 194 15.77 -1.19 -3.82
N ALA A 195 15.18 -0.06 -3.40
CA ALA A 195 14.53 0.06 -2.11
C ALA A 195 13.05 -0.35 -2.20
N VAL A 196 12.78 -1.64 -2.27
CA VAL A 196 11.40 -2.18 -2.19
C VAL A 196 10.75 -1.73 -0.89
N GLU A 197 9.49 -1.37 -0.93
CA GLU A 197 8.74 -0.87 0.22
C GLU A 197 7.68 -1.87 0.67
N LEU A 198 7.49 -1.99 1.99
CA LEU A 198 6.35 -2.67 2.60
C LEU A 198 5.07 -1.83 2.43
N ARG A 199 3.91 -2.46 2.52
CA ARG A 199 2.59 -1.86 2.23
C ARG A 199 1.53 -2.15 3.31
N GLY A 200 1.96 -2.53 4.50
CA GLY A 200 1.13 -2.67 5.70
C GLY A 200 0.24 -3.91 5.76
N ASN A 201 0.08 -4.66 4.66
CA ASN A 201 -0.73 -5.88 4.60
C ASN A 201 -0.02 -6.94 3.74
N GLY A 202 0.07 -8.17 4.24
CA GLY A 202 0.82 -9.25 3.59
C GLY A 202 2.34 -9.03 3.64
N GLU A 203 2.85 -8.48 4.73
CA GLU A 203 4.28 -8.25 4.96
C GLU A 203 4.86 -9.31 5.90
N LEU A 204 5.76 -10.14 5.35
CA LEU A 204 6.50 -11.17 6.09
C LEU A 204 7.88 -10.64 6.46
N ILE A 205 8.19 -10.59 7.75
CA ILE A 205 9.41 -9.97 8.28
C ILE A 205 10.19 -11.02 9.09
N LYS A 206 11.48 -11.15 8.84
CA LYS A 206 12.35 -12.01 9.64
C LYS A 206 12.47 -11.45 11.05
N ARG A 207 12.25 -12.28 12.10
CA ARG A 207 12.35 -11.84 13.49
C ARG A 207 13.66 -11.10 13.78
N LYS A 208 14.77 -11.67 13.36
CA LYS A 208 16.09 -11.05 13.54
C LYS A 208 16.20 -9.66 12.93
N ALA A 209 15.58 -9.44 11.76
CA ALA A 209 15.57 -8.12 11.12
C ALA A 209 14.68 -7.13 11.89
N LEU A 210 13.54 -7.61 12.41
CA LEU A 210 12.61 -6.82 13.22
C LEU A 210 13.26 -6.40 14.56
N GLU A 211 14.01 -7.32 15.19
CA GLU A 211 14.77 -7.03 16.41
C GLU A 211 15.91 -6.03 16.18
N ASP A 212 16.65 -6.13 15.04
CA ASP A 212 17.74 -5.20 14.67
C ASP A 212 17.26 -3.75 14.48
N ILE A 213 15.97 -3.57 14.12
CA ILE A 213 15.33 -2.26 13.99
C ILE A 213 14.46 -1.89 15.19
N GLU A 214 14.48 -2.68 16.28
CA GLU A 214 13.72 -2.42 17.51
C GLU A 214 12.20 -2.38 17.33
N GLY A 215 11.65 -3.24 16.45
CA GLY A 215 10.21 -3.36 16.19
C GLY A 215 9.60 -2.20 15.41
N TRP A 216 8.29 -1.98 15.60
CA TRP A 216 7.54 -0.90 14.95
C TRP A 216 7.72 0.43 15.66
N ASN A 217 7.83 1.52 14.90
CA ASN A 217 7.92 2.86 15.43
C ASN A 217 6.52 3.40 15.80
N ASN A 218 6.26 3.61 17.08
CA ASN A 218 4.97 4.08 17.58
C ASN A 218 4.65 5.54 17.20
N TYR A 219 5.61 6.29 16.67
CA TYR A 219 5.49 7.72 16.36
C TYR A 219 5.46 8.02 14.86
N THR A 220 5.21 7.00 14.02
CA THR A 220 5.07 7.17 12.58
C THR A 220 3.59 7.19 12.16
N ILE A 221 3.31 7.81 11.00
CA ILE A 221 1.97 7.82 10.38
C ILE A 221 1.77 6.57 9.50
N THR A 222 2.86 6.07 8.90
CA THR A 222 2.90 4.90 8.02
C THR A 222 3.95 3.93 8.55
N ASP A 223 3.52 2.93 9.27
CA ASP A 223 4.35 1.95 9.97
C ASP A 223 5.15 1.07 9.00
N ASP A 224 4.53 0.68 7.90
CA ASP A 224 5.08 -0.13 6.81
C ASP A 224 6.24 0.55 6.08
N LEU A 225 6.04 1.82 5.68
CA LEU A 225 7.05 2.61 4.99
C LEU A 225 8.23 2.98 5.91
N ASP A 226 7.94 3.28 7.18
CA ASP A 226 8.95 3.51 8.21
C ASP A 226 9.83 2.26 8.38
N MET A 227 9.20 1.12 8.58
CA MET A 227 9.87 -0.17 8.76
C MET A 227 10.76 -0.52 7.56
N SER A 228 10.24 -0.46 6.33
CA SER A 228 11.03 -0.79 5.14
C SER A 228 12.25 0.13 5.01
N THR A 229 12.11 1.42 5.35
CA THR A 229 13.22 2.37 5.33
C THR A 229 14.29 2.04 6.36
N ARG A 230 13.90 1.74 7.62
CA ARG A 230 14.84 1.35 8.69
C ARG A 230 15.55 0.03 8.36
N LEU A 231 14.84 -0.94 7.78
CA LEU A 231 15.44 -2.18 7.29
C LEU A 231 16.54 -1.91 6.26
N HIS A 232 16.27 -1.10 5.23
CA HIS A 232 17.27 -0.74 4.24
C HIS A 232 18.46 0.02 4.83
N ILE A 233 18.24 0.96 5.75
CA ILE A 233 19.31 1.70 6.44
C ILE A 233 20.23 0.76 7.23
N LYS A 234 19.67 -0.28 7.86
CA LYS A 234 20.42 -1.33 8.57
C LYS A 234 21.11 -2.33 7.64
N GLY A 235 20.81 -2.30 6.35
CA GLY A 235 21.43 -3.16 5.32
C GLY A 235 20.63 -4.42 4.98
N TRP A 236 19.41 -4.56 5.51
CA TRP A 236 18.51 -5.62 5.12
C TRP A 236 17.91 -5.36 3.74
N ASP A 237 17.84 -6.40 2.91
CA ASP A 237 17.09 -6.37 1.64
C ASP A 237 15.60 -6.61 1.91
N VAL A 238 14.74 -5.90 1.19
CA VAL A 238 13.29 -6.13 1.18
C VAL A 238 12.91 -6.62 -0.21
N ARG A 239 12.18 -7.74 -0.28
CA ARG A 239 11.79 -8.37 -1.53
C ARG A 239 10.30 -8.17 -1.82
N PHE A 240 9.94 -8.29 -3.09
CA PHE A 240 8.55 -8.26 -3.52
C PHE A 240 8.16 -9.61 -4.13
N CYS A 241 7.15 -10.27 -3.56
CA CYS A 241 6.61 -11.53 -4.06
C CYS A 241 5.37 -11.26 -4.92
N LEU A 242 5.50 -11.46 -6.24
CA LEU A 242 4.40 -11.26 -7.19
C LEU A 242 3.32 -12.35 -7.10
N ASP A 243 3.71 -13.57 -6.74
CA ASP A 243 2.88 -14.76 -6.83
C ASP A 243 2.04 -15.02 -5.55
N ALA A 244 2.44 -14.45 -4.41
CA ALA A 244 1.63 -14.43 -3.19
C ALA A 244 0.75 -13.18 -3.19
N CYS A 245 -0.58 -13.37 -3.21
CA CYS A 245 -1.54 -12.28 -3.27
C CYS A 245 -2.33 -12.15 -1.97
N VAL A 246 -2.47 -10.93 -1.46
CA VAL A 246 -3.39 -10.56 -0.39
C VAL A 246 -4.51 -9.70 -0.99
N TYR A 247 -5.75 -10.07 -0.70
CA TYR A 247 -6.94 -9.40 -1.18
C TYR A 247 -7.53 -8.54 -0.07
N GLU A 248 -7.82 -7.28 -0.39
CA GLU A 248 -8.36 -6.27 0.52
C GLU A 248 -9.70 -5.73 0.00
N GLU A 249 -10.48 -5.14 0.87
CA GLU A 249 -11.68 -4.43 0.49
C GLU A 249 -11.37 -2.99 0.06
N GLY A 250 -11.73 -2.63 -1.18
CA GLY A 250 -11.60 -1.26 -1.68
C GLY A 250 -12.71 -0.35 -1.16
N ILE A 251 -12.36 0.89 -0.87
CA ILE A 251 -13.28 1.90 -0.36
C ILE A 251 -14.25 2.35 -1.45
N VAL A 252 -15.55 2.24 -1.19
CA VAL A 252 -16.60 2.54 -2.17
C VAL A 252 -16.99 4.02 -2.22
N TYR A 253 -16.67 4.81 -1.19
CA TYR A 253 -17.05 6.22 -1.07
C TYR A 253 -15.85 7.16 -1.17
N LEU A 254 -16.06 8.33 -1.80
CA LEU A 254 -14.99 9.29 -2.11
C LEU A 254 -14.34 9.89 -0.84
N MET A 255 -15.12 10.31 0.15
CA MET A 255 -14.56 11.02 1.31
C MET A 255 -13.73 10.11 2.24
N PRO A 256 -14.15 8.87 2.56
CA PRO A 256 -13.27 7.91 3.24
C PRO A 256 -11.99 7.62 2.47
N LEU A 257 -12.09 7.42 1.15
CA LEU A 257 -10.93 7.21 0.28
C LEU A 257 -9.97 8.41 0.32
N PHE A 258 -10.49 9.63 0.23
CA PHE A 258 -9.69 10.84 0.32
C PHE A 258 -8.95 10.95 1.65
N ARG A 259 -9.63 10.65 2.79
CA ARG A 259 -9.00 10.64 4.12
C ARG A 259 -7.87 9.60 4.22
N GLN A 260 -8.08 8.39 3.69
CA GLN A 260 -7.08 7.33 3.68
C GLN A 260 -5.86 7.72 2.84
N ARG A 261 -6.06 8.19 1.61
CA ARG A 261 -4.96 8.57 0.69
C ARG A 261 -4.19 9.78 1.21
N ARG A 262 -4.88 10.74 1.84
CA ARG A 262 -4.25 11.88 2.51
C ARG A 262 -3.28 11.43 3.61
N ARG A 263 -3.69 10.48 4.44
CA ARG A 263 -2.84 9.91 5.49
C ARG A 263 -1.61 9.20 4.89
N TRP A 264 -1.80 8.40 3.87
CA TRP A 264 -0.71 7.69 3.19
C TRP A 264 0.31 8.65 2.57
N LEU A 265 -0.16 9.66 1.86
CA LEU A 265 0.69 10.64 1.21
C LEU A 265 1.48 11.47 2.23
N GLU A 266 0.82 11.95 3.30
CA GLU A 266 1.48 12.67 4.39
C GLU A 266 2.55 11.81 5.06
N GLY A 267 2.23 10.56 5.39
CA GLY A 267 3.18 9.62 5.97
C GLY A 267 4.39 9.38 5.07
N THR A 268 4.14 9.17 3.76
CA THR A 268 5.21 8.97 2.78
C THR A 268 6.17 10.15 2.72
N ILE A 269 5.65 11.38 2.58
CA ILE A 269 6.50 12.59 2.48
C ILE A 269 7.28 12.81 3.78
N ARG A 270 6.62 12.70 4.95
CA ARG A 270 7.27 12.88 6.25
C ARG A 270 8.38 11.85 6.48
N ARG A 271 8.14 10.58 6.15
CA ARG A 271 9.16 9.53 6.22
C ARG A 271 10.39 9.88 5.38
N TYR A 272 10.22 10.38 4.16
CA TYR A 272 11.34 10.83 3.33
C TYR A 272 12.10 11.98 3.97
N LEU A 273 11.41 12.99 4.49
CA LEU A 273 12.07 14.12 5.16
C LEU A 273 12.84 13.67 6.41
N GLU A 274 12.30 12.69 7.15
CA GLU A 274 12.90 12.19 8.38
C GLU A 274 14.16 11.36 8.12
N TYR A 275 14.09 10.38 7.21
CA TYR A 275 15.15 9.38 7.02
C TYR A 275 16.08 9.64 5.84
N PHE A 276 15.79 10.60 4.96
CA PHE A 276 16.57 10.77 3.72
C PHE A 276 18.05 10.98 3.96
N ALA A 277 18.41 11.86 4.89
CA ALA A 277 19.81 12.16 5.19
C ALA A 277 20.55 10.94 5.77
N GLU A 278 19.88 10.18 6.64
CA GLU A 278 20.43 8.97 7.25
C GLU A 278 20.62 7.87 6.18
N ALA A 279 19.59 7.64 5.36
CA ALA A 279 19.64 6.68 4.26
C ALA A 279 20.79 6.97 3.29
N MET A 280 20.98 8.25 2.89
CA MET A 280 22.07 8.63 1.99
C MET A 280 23.46 8.47 2.61
N LYS A 281 23.60 8.61 3.93
CA LYS A 281 24.85 8.44 4.67
C LYS A 281 25.11 7.01 5.11
N SER A 282 24.12 6.12 5.10
CA SER A 282 24.28 4.74 5.57
C SER A 282 25.33 3.99 4.75
N LYS A 283 26.32 3.43 5.43
CA LYS A 283 27.35 2.56 4.81
C LYS A 283 26.84 1.13 4.60
N LYS A 284 25.77 0.72 5.29
CA LYS A 284 25.16 -0.60 5.19
C LYS A 284 24.17 -0.69 4.03
N MET A 285 23.42 0.39 3.77
CA MET A 285 22.47 0.46 2.66
C MET A 285 23.17 0.41 1.31
N SER A 286 22.71 -0.46 0.39
CA SER A 286 23.32 -0.60 -0.93
C SER A 286 23.23 0.70 -1.74
N LEU A 287 24.22 0.95 -2.61
CA LEU A 287 24.19 2.13 -3.49
C LEU A 287 22.94 2.14 -4.38
N ARG A 288 22.49 0.97 -4.85
CA ARG A 288 21.30 0.83 -5.70
C ARG A 288 20.04 1.25 -4.95
N ALA A 289 19.86 0.79 -3.72
CA ALA A 289 18.74 1.17 -2.87
C ALA A 289 18.76 2.68 -2.55
N ARG A 290 19.93 3.26 -2.26
CA ARG A 290 20.09 4.72 -2.04
C ARG A 290 19.70 5.53 -3.28
N LEU A 291 20.18 5.14 -4.46
CA LEU A 291 19.86 5.82 -5.71
C LEU A 291 18.37 5.68 -6.06
N ASP A 292 17.81 4.48 -5.88
CA ASP A 292 16.37 4.25 -6.11
C ASP A 292 15.50 5.10 -5.17
N MET A 293 15.85 5.17 -3.88
CA MET A 293 15.17 6.02 -2.91
C MET A 293 15.30 7.52 -3.26
N ALA A 294 16.49 7.97 -3.70
CA ALA A 294 16.71 9.34 -4.13
C ALA A 294 15.91 9.70 -5.40
N ILE A 295 15.83 8.77 -6.36
CA ILE A 295 15.00 8.95 -7.57
C ILE A 295 13.50 8.93 -7.21
N TYR A 296 13.09 8.05 -6.29
CA TYR A 296 11.68 7.94 -5.92
C TYR A 296 11.11 9.22 -5.28
N ILE A 297 11.92 9.98 -4.54
CA ILE A 297 11.48 11.26 -3.96
C ILE A 297 11.14 12.30 -5.04
N THR A 298 11.75 12.21 -6.22
CA THR A 298 11.51 13.16 -7.31
C THR A 298 10.05 13.12 -7.78
N GLN A 299 9.35 12.00 -7.64
CA GLN A 299 7.93 11.89 -8.01
C GLN A 299 7.03 12.86 -7.21
N PHE A 300 7.43 13.27 -6.00
CA PHE A 300 6.69 14.24 -5.18
C PHE A 300 7.16 15.68 -5.44
N ILE A 301 8.43 15.87 -5.79
CA ILE A 301 8.98 17.21 -6.05
C ILE A 301 8.55 17.71 -7.43
N MET A 302 8.49 16.85 -8.42
CA MET A 302 8.22 17.22 -9.81
C MET A 302 6.82 17.80 -10.03
N PRO A 303 5.72 17.21 -9.53
CA PRO A 303 4.39 17.80 -9.63
C PRO A 303 4.31 19.16 -8.97
N LEU A 304 4.95 19.32 -7.80
CA LEU A 304 5.02 20.63 -7.10
C LEU A 304 5.75 21.67 -7.91
N TRP A 305 6.91 21.32 -8.45
CA TRP A 305 7.68 22.21 -9.31
C TRP A 305 6.86 22.64 -10.53
N PHE A 306 6.21 21.69 -11.20
CA PHE A 306 5.35 21.97 -12.35
C PHE A 306 4.20 22.92 -12.00
N MET A 307 3.52 22.70 -10.86
CA MET A 307 2.44 23.57 -10.42
C MET A 307 2.92 24.96 -10.01
N MET A 308 4.06 25.07 -9.35
CA MET A 308 4.69 26.36 -9.06
C MET A 308 5.03 27.10 -10.36
N GLU A 309 5.57 26.43 -11.34
CA GLU A 309 5.87 27.02 -12.65
C GLU A 309 4.60 27.53 -13.34
N VAL A 310 3.54 26.73 -13.36
CA VAL A 310 2.22 27.15 -13.91
C VAL A 310 1.67 28.35 -13.13
N PHE A 311 1.73 28.32 -11.80
CA PHE A 311 1.27 29.44 -10.96
C PHE A 311 2.04 30.74 -11.27
N PHE A 312 3.37 30.72 -11.29
CA PHE A 312 4.18 31.89 -11.61
C PHE A 312 3.92 32.41 -13.03
N ARG A 313 3.67 31.52 -13.97
CA ARG A 313 3.31 31.90 -15.34
C ARG A 313 1.94 32.59 -15.41
N ILE A 314 0.95 32.08 -14.65
CA ILE A 314 -0.37 32.73 -14.54
C ILE A 314 -0.24 34.10 -13.88
N VAL A 315 0.52 34.23 -12.78
CA VAL A 315 0.75 35.53 -12.13
C VAL A 315 1.40 36.53 -13.09
N LYS A 316 2.43 36.08 -13.81
CA LYS A 316 3.08 36.92 -14.84
C LYS A 316 2.11 37.35 -15.95
N LEU A 317 1.24 36.44 -16.38
CA LEU A 317 0.19 36.69 -17.35
C LEU A 317 -0.79 37.79 -16.89
N LEU A 318 -1.10 37.84 -15.61
CA LEU A 318 -2.04 38.79 -15.01
C LEU A 318 -1.39 40.14 -14.68
N THR A 319 -0.07 40.18 -14.45
CA THR A 319 0.66 41.38 -14.00
C THR A 319 1.38 42.11 -15.11
N ASP A 320 1.85 41.43 -16.14
CA ASP A 320 2.57 42.01 -17.26
C ASP A 320 1.59 42.38 -18.39
N LYS A 321 1.90 43.49 -19.13
CA LYS A 321 1.27 43.75 -20.43
C LYS A 321 1.72 42.63 -21.38
N ILE A 322 0.80 41.73 -21.68
CA ILE A 322 1.10 40.46 -22.33
C ILE A 322 1.53 40.72 -23.79
N ASP A 323 2.76 40.34 -24.11
CA ASP A 323 3.13 40.03 -25.47
C ASP A 323 2.45 38.72 -25.92
N PRO A 324 1.62 38.71 -26.99
CA PRO A 324 0.94 37.52 -27.49
C PRO A 324 1.89 36.37 -27.81
N TYR A 325 3.14 36.63 -28.14
CA TYR A 325 4.17 35.63 -28.44
C TYR A 325 4.63 34.88 -27.16
N SER A 326 4.79 35.61 -26.06
CA SER A 326 5.15 34.99 -24.78
C SER A 326 4.02 34.10 -24.22
N LEU A 327 2.77 34.50 -24.37
CA LEU A 327 1.59 33.72 -24.00
C LEU A 327 1.54 32.39 -24.78
N HIS A 328 1.71 32.47 -26.10
CA HIS A 328 1.72 31.30 -26.99
C HIS A 328 2.80 30.28 -26.59
N ASN A 329 4.03 30.73 -26.36
CA ASN A 329 5.14 29.86 -25.95
C ASN A 329 4.89 29.20 -24.57
N VAL A 330 4.30 29.94 -23.63
CA VAL A 330 3.90 29.39 -22.30
C VAL A 330 2.87 28.29 -22.43
N LEU A 331 1.81 28.55 -23.19
CA LEU A 331 0.73 27.56 -23.39
C LEU A 331 1.24 26.30 -24.08
N TRP A 332 2.03 26.42 -25.14
CA TRP A 332 2.58 25.29 -25.87
C TRP A 332 3.57 24.47 -25.02
N SER A 333 4.49 25.13 -24.30
CA SER A 333 5.44 24.41 -23.45
C SER A 333 4.74 23.66 -22.31
N SER A 334 3.73 24.26 -21.68
CA SER A 334 2.92 23.59 -20.64
C SER A 334 2.10 22.44 -21.21
N LEU A 335 1.51 22.61 -22.39
CA LEU A 335 0.78 21.56 -23.09
C LEU A 335 1.69 20.37 -23.44
N ILE A 336 2.87 20.63 -23.98
CA ILE A 336 3.84 19.57 -24.35
C ILE A 336 4.27 18.80 -23.11
N VAL A 337 4.63 19.48 -22.00
CA VAL A 337 5.01 18.82 -20.75
C VAL A 337 3.85 17.97 -20.21
N SER A 338 2.65 18.52 -20.14
CA SER A 338 1.45 17.81 -19.67
C SER A 338 1.13 16.58 -20.53
N LEU A 339 1.28 16.70 -21.87
CA LEU A 339 1.10 15.58 -22.78
C LEU A 339 2.16 14.48 -22.56
N VAL A 340 3.43 14.84 -22.47
CA VAL A 340 4.53 13.87 -22.29
C VAL A 340 4.37 13.12 -20.96
N VAL A 341 4.11 13.85 -19.87
CA VAL A 341 3.91 13.24 -18.54
C VAL A 341 2.63 12.40 -18.52
N GLY A 342 1.51 12.93 -19.01
CA GLY A 342 0.23 12.22 -19.05
C GLY A 342 0.26 10.97 -19.92
N LEU A 343 0.89 11.02 -21.10
CA LEU A 343 1.04 9.86 -21.98
C LEU A 343 1.97 8.79 -21.37
N GLY A 344 3.06 9.20 -20.71
CA GLY A 344 3.96 8.29 -20.00
C GLY A 344 3.23 7.55 -18.86
N PHE A 345 2.45 8.27 -18.08
CA PHE A 345 1.65 7.72 -16.99
C PHE A 345 0.56 6.77 -17.50
N LEU A 346 -0.20 7.19 -18.53
CA LEU A 346 -1.20 6.36 -19.20
C LEU A 346 -0.59 5.07 -19.77
N PHE A 347 0.60 5.16 -20.36
CA PHE A 347 1.32 3.99 -20.86
C PHE A 347 1.72 3.04 -19.73
N ALA A 348 2.26 3.56 -18.62
CA ALA A 348 2.66 2.75 -17.47
C ALA A 348 1.46 2.00 -16.86
N ILE A 349 0.33 2.67 -16.65
CA ILE A 349 -0.90 2.03 -16.14
C ILE A 349 -1.39 0.98 -17.14
N ARG A 350 -1.52 1.30 -18.42
CA ARG A 350 -1.97 0.35 -19.44
C ARG A 350 -1.06 -0.87 -19.52
N TYR A 351 0.26 -0.67 -19.44
CA TYR A 351 1.23 -1.75 -19.47
C TYR A 351 1.08 -2.64 -18.23
N SER A 352 0.96 -2.06 -17.04
CA SER A 352 0.81 -2.80 -15.79
C SER A 352 -0.48 -3.63 -15.76
N LEU A 353 -1.62 -3.06 -16.15
CA LEU A 353 -2.92 -3.73 -16.24
C LEU A 353 -2.87 -4.94 -17.18
N ARG A 354 -2.21 -4.80 -18.34
CA ARG A 354 -2.07 -5.90 -19.28
C ARG A 354 -1.13 -6.99 -18.81
N LYS A 355 -0.09 -6.62 -18.08
CA LYS A 355 0.96 -7.55 -17.67
C LYS A 355 0.61 -8.32 -16.40
N TYR A 356 -0.02 -7.68 -15.44
CA TYR A 356 -0.26 -8.24 -14.12
C TYR A 356 -1.71 -8.63 -13.86
N ASP A 357 -2.69 -7.92 -14.45
CA ASP A 357 -4.12 -8.22 -14.33
C ASP A 357 -4.72 -8.81 -15.60
N TYR A 358 -3.92 -9.02 -16.64
CA TYR A 358 -4.32 -9.64 -17.92
C TYR A 358 -5.51 -8.94 -18.60
N VAL A 359 -5.74 -7.66 -18.34
CA VAL A 359 -6.85 -6.88 -18.88
C VAL A 359 -6.76 -6.79 -20.41
N PRO A 360 -7.83 -7.03 -21.17
CA PRO A 360 -7.85 -6.92 -22.64
C PRO A 360 -7.43 -5.53 -23.13
N ARG A 361 -6.85 -5.46 -24.35
CA ARG A 361 -6.19 -4.23 -24.88
C ARG A 361 -7.05 -2.96 -24.83
N MET A 362 -8.31 -3.06 -25.28
CA MET A 362 -9.22 -1.90 -25.32
C MET A 362 -9.70 -1.52 -23.91
N SER A 363 -10.03 -2.50 -23.08
CA SER A 363 -10.41 -2.28 -21.68
C SER A 363 -9.26 -1.68 -20.90
N ALA A 364 -8.02 -2.14 -21.10
CA ALA A 364 -6.83 -1.59 -20.44
C ALA A 364 -6.56 -0.12 -20.83
N LEU A 365 -6.86 0.27 -22.07
CA LEU A 365 -6.75 1.67 -22.51
C LEU A 365 -7.81 2.54 -21.80
N LYS A 366 -9.07 2.08 -21.77
CA LYS A 366 -10.16 2.77 -21.07
C LYS A 366 -9.84 2.93 -19.57
N GLN A 367 -9.47 1.84 -18.90
CA GLN A 367 -9.15 1.86 -17.47
C GLN A 367 -7.91 2.73 -17.18
N ALA A 368 -6.89 2.72 -18.05
CA ALA A 368 -5.73 3.60 -17.89
C ALA A 368 -6.12 5.08 -17.99
N PHE A 369 -7.01 5.43 -18.90
CA PHE A 369 -7.53 6.80 -19.02
C PHE A 369 -8.36 7.19 -17.78
N GLU A 370 -9.27 6.34 -17.35
CA GLU A 370 -10.08 6.53 -16.12
C GLU A 370 -9.17 6.73 -14.89
N THR A 371 -8.14 5.90 -14.75
CA THR A 371 -7.20 5.97 -13.64
C THR A 371 -6.33 7.24 -13.72
N THR A 372 -5.96 7.68 -14.91
CA THR A 372 -5.24 8.95 -15.09
C THR A 372 -6.10 10.14 -14.60
N ILE A 373 -7.39 10.15 -14.92
CA ILE A 373 -8.32 11.17 -14.41
C ILE A 373 -8.43 11.11 -12.88
N TYR A 374 -8.56 9.90 -12.32
CA TYR A 374 -8.57 9.67 -10.87
C TYR A 374 -7.32 10.26 -10.18
N PHE A 375 -6.13 10.03 -10.72
CA PHE A 375 -4.90 10.63 -10.19
C PHE A 375 -4.89 12.16 -10.29
N LEU A 376 -5.34 12.73 -11.41
CA LEU A 376 -5.40 14.18 -11.61
C LEU A 376 -6.36 14.89 -10.66
N ILE A 377 -7.50 14.25 -10.34
CA ILE A 377 -8.53 14.86 -9.50
C ILE A 377 -8.28 14.62 -8.01
N ILE A 378 -7.72 13.47 -7.62
CA ILE A 378 -7.56 13.09 -6.21
C ILE A 378 -6.12 13.31 -5.74
N TRP A 379 -5.14 12.73 -6.40
CA TRP A 379 -3.76 12.73 -5.93
C TRP A 379 -3.07 14.09 -6.08
N PHE A 380 -3.17 14.73 -7.23
CA PHE A 380 -2.51 16.01 -7.46
C PHE A 380 -2.96 17.15 -6.52
N PRO A 381 -4.27 17.42 -6.36
CA PRO A 381 -4.71 18.45 -5.41
C PRO A 381 -4.35 18.11 -3.97
N MET A 382 -4.39 16.82 -3.62
CA MET A 382 -4.02 16.32 -2.31
C MET A 382 -2.54 16.54 -2.01
N GLU A 383 -1.66 16.31 -2.98
CA GLU A 383 -0.21 16.51 -2.85
C GLU A 383 0.12 17.97 -2.52
N LEU A 384 -0.51 18.92 -3.23
CA LEU A 384 -0.37 20.34 -2.91
C LEU A 384 -0.83 20.69 -1.50
N PHE A 385 -2.00 20.20 -1.13
CA PHE A 385 -2.56 20.42 0.21
C PHE A 385 -1.63 19.88 1.29
N ILE A 386 -1.11 18.66 1.12
CA ILE A 386 -0.21 18.02 2.09
C ILE A 386 1.14 18.73 2.17
N CYS A 387 1.72 19.14 1.05
CA CYS A 387 2.96 19.89 1.07
C CYS A 387 2.81 21.23 1.79
N GLY A 388 1.71 21.95 1.55
CA GLY A 388 1.36 23.15 2.32
C GLY A 388 1.20 22.86 3.82
N LYS A 389 0.47 21.78 4.16
CA LYS A 389 0.30 21.35 5.56
C LYS A 389 1.63 21.03 6.24
N ILE A 390 2.55 20.32 5.58
CA ILE A 390 3.85 19.96 6.13
C ILE A 390 4.72 21.20 6.40
N LEU A 391 4.64 22.21 5.53
CA LEU A 391 5.40 23.45 5.68
C LEU A 391 4.89 24.34 6.84
N PHE A 392 3.58 24.37 7.08
CA PHE A 392 2.95 25.33 8.01
C PHE A 392 2.32 24.71 9.24
N CYS A 393 2.13 23.39 9.32
CA CYS A 393 1.43 22.71 10.40
C CYS A 393 2.28 21.64 11.10
N LYS A 394 2.05 21.46 12.41
CA LYS A 394 2.66 20.35 13.17
C LYS A 394 2.12 19.00 12.73
N LYS A 395 2.90 17.94 12.98
CA LYS A 395 2.54 16.54 12.72
C LYS A 395 1.29 16.16 13.55
N ASP A 396 0.24 15.69 12.87
CA ASP A 396 -0.93 15.13 13.51
C ASP A 396 -0.76 13.59 13.54
N MET A 397 -0.78 13.05 14.77
CA MET A 397 -0.56 11.62 15.03
C MET A 397 -1.86 10.81 15.12
N ASN A 398 -3.01 11.42 14.85
CA ASN A 398 -4.27 10.70 14.89
C ASN A 398 -4.35 9.60 13.84
N TRP A 399 -4.44 8.36 14.29
CA TRP A 399 -4.67 7.21 13.46
C TRP A 399 -6.13 7.20 12.97
N GLY A 400 -6.33 7.78 11.80
CA GLY A 400 -7.65 7.74 11.13
C GLY A 400 -7.91 6.34 10.60
N LYS A 401 -8.98 5.71 11.09
CA LYS A 401 -9.41 4.38 10.66
C LYS A 401 -10.31 4.45 9.43
N THR A 402 -10.25 3.39 8.63
CA THR A 402 -11.19 3.11 7.54
C THR A 402 -12.18 2.08 8.08
N ALA A 403 -13.48 2.36 7.99
CA ALA A 403 -14.49 1.37 8.35
C ALA A 403 -14.59 0.33 7.21
N HIS A 404 -14.56 -0.96 7.59
CA HIS A 404 -14.70 -2.10 6.69
C HIS A 404 -16.08 -2.74 6.87
N GLY A 405 -16.55 -3.47 5.86
CA GLY A 405 -17.85 -4.16 5.91
C GLY A 405 -19.08 -3.27 5.68
N LEU A 406 -18.89 -2.00 5.25
CA LEU A 406 -19.99 -1.06 5.02
C LEU A 406 -21.02 -1.57 4.01
N VAL A 407 -20.62 -2.38 3.04
CA VAL A 407 -21.54 -2.99 2.07
C VAL A 407 -22.46 -3.99 2.77
N LYS A 408 -21.93 -4.83 3.68
CA LYS A 408 -22.73 -5.78 4.48
C LYS A 408 -23.63 -5.06 5.48
N GLU A 409 -23.17 -3.96 6.06
CA GLU A 409 -23.98 -3.16 7.00
C GLU A 409 -25.18 -2.51 6.30
N GLU A 410 -25.01 -2.00 5.07
CA GLU A 410 -26.11 -1.47 4.26
C GLU A 410 -27.06 -2.58 3.79
N GLU A 411 -26.56 -3.73 3.37
CA GLU A 411 -27.37 -4.91 3.03
C GLU A 411 -28.17 -5.38 4.26
N SER A 412 -27.55 -5.50 5.42
CA SER A 412 -28.23 -5.87 6.68
C SER A 412 -29.26 -4.82 7.13
N ARG A 413 -28.99 -3.54 6.91
CA ARG A 413 -29.98 -2.46 7.17
C ARG A 413 -31.14 -2.49 6.20
N GLN A 414 -30.88 -2.77 4.92
CA GLN A 414 -31.94 -2.91 3.90
C GLN A 414 -32.80 -4.13 4.16
N GLU A 415 -32.21 -5.28 4.53
CA GLU A 415 -32.96 -6.47 4.95
C GLU A 415 -33.80 -6.20 6.21
N ALA A 416 -33.23 -5.52 7.22
CA ALA A 416 -33.97 -5.16 8.44
C ALA A 416 -35.10 -4.17 8.19
N VAL A 417 -34.96 -3.26 7.22
CA VAL A 417 -36.01 -2.34 6.78
C VAL A 417 -37.07 -3.10 5.99
N GLY A 418 -36.67 -4.00 5.07
CA GLY A 418 -37.58 -4.86 4.32
C GLY A 418 -38.44 -5.77 5.22
N ILE A 419 -37.83 -6.39 6.24
CA ILE A 419 -38.52 -7.22 7.23
C ILE A 419 -39.52 -6.37 8.05
N LYS A 420 -39.19 -5.11 8.39
CA LYS A 420 -40.13 -4.20 9.09
C LYS A 420 -41.29 -3.77 8.20
N GLU A 421 -41.05 -3.54 6.92
CA GLU A 421 -42.11 -3.21 5.96
C GLU A 421 -43.04 -4.40 5.70
N GLU A 422 -42.49 -5.63 5.57
CA GLU A 422 -43.27 -6.85 5.46
C GLU A 422 -44.13 -7.11 6.71
N ASN A 423 -43.57 -6.96 7.92
CA ASN A 423 -44.31 -7.13 9.17
C ASN A 423 -45.40 -6.08 9.34
N ASN A 424 -45.14 -4.82 8.96
CA ASN A 424 -46.18 -3.76 8.99
C ASN A 424 -47.29 -3.99 7.94
N ALA A 425 -46.93 -4.58 6.78
CA ALA A 425 -47.91 -4.94 5.76
C ALA A 425 -48.80 -6.13 6.18
N VAL A 426 -48.26 -7.09 6.93
CA VAL A 426 -49.01 -8.22 7.48
C VAL A 426 -49.93 -7.78 8.61
N GLU A 427 -49.51 -6.85 9.49
CA GLU A 427 -50.38 -6.29 10.53
C GLU A 427 -51.55 -5.43 9.97
N SER A 428 -51.33 -4.76 8.82
CA SER A 428 -52.38 -3.94 8.18
C SER A 428 -53.45 -4.75 7.43
N VAL A 429 -53.21 -6.06 7.20
CA VAL A 429 -54.16 -6.98 6.54
C VAL A 429 -55.00 -7.77 7.55
N THR A 430 -54.66 -7.68 8.86
CA THR A 430 -55.31 -8.45 9.95
C THR A 430 -56.21 -7.59 10.85
N VAL A 431 -56.56 -6.35 10.45
CA VAL A 431 -57.54 -5.50 11.16
C VAL A 431 -58.85 -5.36 10.36
#